data_b34e0e71d352c926fa423e4f4859c06f
#
_entry.id   b34e0e71d352c926fa423e4f4859c06f
#
_cell.length_a   1.000
_cell.length_b   1.000
_cell.length_c   1.000
_cell.angle_alpha   90.00
_cell.angle_beta   90.00
_cell.angle_gamma   90.00
#
_symmetry.space_group_name_H-M   'P 1'
#
loop_
_entity.id
_entity.type
_entity.pdbx_description
1 polymer ?
#
loop_
_entity_poly.entity_id
_entity_poly.type
_entity_poly.pdbx_seq_one_letter_code
_entity_poly.pdbx_strand_id
1 'polypeptide(L)'
;QYAAKYADYNFCASFGVNKPRAVSQSVDRLIDVTRKTGRSCSALVLTMIIADTTDEAAFAKWEHYKAGTDIEALAYRDRQASDDPSQDKYNIANRRKIENMEKLPTNQGLLIGSFENVARMLNELSTVNGVEGVMLTFDDFVAGLDLF
;
A
#
# COMPACT_ATOMS: atom_id res chain seq x y z
N GLN A 1 -14.26 11.08 -2.94
CA GLN A 1 -15.68 11.50 -2.99
C GLN A 1 -16.51 10.66 -3.97
N TYR A 2 -15.99 10.31 -5.16
CA TYR A 2 -16.74 9.53 -6.15
C TYR A 2 -17.09 8.13 -5.65
N ALA A 3 -16.10 7.38 -5.16
CA ALA A 3 -16.32 6.03 -4.62
C ALA A 3 -17.38 6.02 -3.51
N ALA A 4 -17.34 6.97 -2.57
CA ALA A 4 -18.30 7.08 -1.48
C ALA A 4 -19.76 7.30 -1.97
N LYS A 5 -19.96 7.75 -3.20
CA LYS A 5 -21.30 7.95 -3.79
C LYS A 5 -21.80 6.76 -4.61
N TYR A 6 -20.90 6.01 -5.22
CA TYR A 6 -21.28 5.08 -6.29
C TYR A 6 -20.70 3.68 -6.13
N ALA A 7 -19.68 3.47 -5.30
CA ALA A 7 -19.03 2.20 -5.12
C ALA A 7 -19.36 1.56 -3.75
N ASP A 8 -19.29 0.25 -3.67
CA ASP A 8 -19.40 -0.51 -2.44
C ASP A 8 -18.01 -0.69 -1.78
N TYR A 9 -16.97 -0.68 -2.62
CA TYR A 9 -15.57 -0.78 -2.19
C TYR A 9 -14.70 0.29 -2.83
N ASN A 10 -13.65 0.72 -2.12
CA ASN A 10 -12.62 1.60 -2.62
C ASN A 10 -11.24 1.04 -2.33
N PHE A 11 -10.37 0.99 -3.34
CA PHE A 11 -8.98 0.63 -3.12
C PHE A 11 -8.26 1.75 -2.38
N CYS A 12 -7.72 1.42 -1.21
CA CYS A 12 -6.90 2.30 -0.40
C CYS A 12 -5.45 1.80 -0.44
N ALA A 13 -4.54 2.66 -0.90
CA ALA A 13 -3.12 2.34 -0.86
C ALA A 13 -2.59 2.43 0.57
N SER A 14 -1.84 1.43 0.99
CA SER A 14 -0.95 1.50 2.14
C SER A 14 0.41 2.04 1.72
N PHE A 15 1.25 2.41 2.66
CA PHE A 15 2.58 2.97 2.40
C PHE A 15 3.61 2.49 3.42
N GLY A 16 4.87 2.47 2.99
CA GLY A 16 6.00 2.09 3.82
C GLY A 16 6.22 0.58 3.89
N VAL A 17 7.25 0.20 4.62
CA VAL A 17 7.65 -1.19 4.83
C VAL A 17 7.19 -1.61 6.22
N ASN A 18 6.51 -2.75 6.32
CA ASN A 18 6.05 -3.36 7.57
C ASN A 18 5.23 -2.40 8.46
N LYS A 19 4.36 -1.59 7.83
CA LYS A 19 3.47 -0.65 8.51
C LYS A 19 2.01 -0.94 8.16
N PRO A 20 1.44 -2.07 8.61
CA PRO A 20 0.09 -2.50 8.22
C PRO A 20 -0.98 -1.45 8.55
N ARG A 21 -0.83 -0.71 9.64
CA ARG A 21 -1.80 0.32 10.05
C ARG A 21 -1.62 1.68 9.36
N ALA A 22 -0.62 1.86 8.49
CA ALA A 22 -0.41 3.13 7.78
C ALA A 22 -1.58 3.53 6.87
N VAL A 23 -2.43 2.57 6.49
CA VAL A 23 -3.65 2.82 5.70
C VAL A 23 -4.76 3.53 6.48
N SER A 24 -4.73 3.50 7.83
CA SER A 24 -5.82 4.00 8.71
C SER A 24 -6.28 5.39 8.30
N GLN A 25 -5.37 6.33 8.08
CA GLN A 25 -5.72 7.69 7.70
C GLN A 25 -6.50 7.79 6.37
N SER A 26 -6.23 6.90 5.41
CA SER A 26 -6.94 6.87 4.14
C SER A 26 -8.33 6.28 4.32
N VAL A 27 -8.45 5.26 5.16
CA VAL A 27 -9.72 4.61 5.50
C VAL A 27 -10.62 5.55 6.32
N ASP A 28 -10.08 6.25 7.32
CA ASP A 28 -10.84 7.23 8.11
C ASP A 28 -11.46 8.31 7.21
N ARG A 29 -10.69 8.80 6.24
CA ARG A 29 -11.23 9.74 5.24
C ARG A 29 -12.33 9.15 4.38
N LEU A 30 -12.22 7.90 3.98
CA LEU A 30 -13.27 7.20 3.24
C LEU A 30 -14.54 7.14 4.09
N ILE A 31 -14.43 6.73 5.34
CA ILE A 31 -15.54 6.66 6.31
C ILE A 31 -16.20 8.03 6.49
N ASP A 32 -15.43 9.09 6.67
CA ASP A 32 -15.96 10.44 6.86
C ASP A 32 -16.74 10.95 5.64
N VAL A 33 -16.28 10.60 4.44
CA VAL A 33 -17.01 10.99 3.22
C VAL A 33 -18.27 10.14 3.01
N THR A 34 -18.21 8.84 3.31
CA THR A 34 -19.38 7.95 3.21
C THR A 34 -20.49 8.34 4.16
N ARG A 35 -20.19 8.72 5.40
CA ARG A 35 -21.18 9.24 6.35
C ARG A 35 -22.01 10.39 5.78
N LYS A 36 -21.40 11.26 4.96
CA LYS A 36 -22.08 12.40 4.32
C LYS A 36 -22.98 12.00 3.16
N THR A 37 -22.80 10.81 2.61
CA THR A 37 -23.58 10.32 1.46
C THR A 37 -24.74 9.42 1.88
N GLY A 38 -24.79 8.99 3.13
CA GLY A 38 -25.78 8.02 3.63
C GLY A 38 -25.59 6.59 3.09
N ARG A 39 -24.45 6.30 2.46
CA ARG A 39 -24.10 4.98 1.93
C ARG A 39 -22.99 4.33 2.78
N SER A 40 -22.74 3.06 2.54
CA SER A 40 -21.53 2.36 2.97
C SER A 40 -20.56 2.20 1.80
N CYS A 41 -19.28 2.36 2.05
CA CYS A 41 -18.22 2.03 1.11
C CYS A 41 -17.01 1.62 1.94
N SER A 42 -16.57 0.38 1.78
CA SER A 42 -15.50 -0.21 2.57
C SER A 42 -14.16 -0.15 1.86
N ALA A 43 -13.08 -0.26 2.60
CA ALA A 43 -11.74 -0.24 2.03
C ALA A 43 -11.25 -1.65 1.67
N LEU A 44 -10.70 -1.77 0.45
CA LEU A 44 -9.82 -2.86 0.06
C LEU A 44 -8.39 -2.32 0.04
N VAL A 45 -7.48 -2.93 0.78
CA VAL A 45 -6.11 -2.43 0.91
C VAL A 45 -5.20 -3.11 -0.09
N LEU A 46 -4.54 -2.30 -0.93
CA LEU A 46 -3.51 -2.79 -1.84
C LEU A 46 -2.18 -2.87 -1.10
N THR A 47 -1.60 -4.07 -1.03
CA THR A 47 -0.28 -4.29 -0.42
C THR A 47 0.51 -5.35 -1.20
N MET A 48 1.83 -5.20 -1.21
CA MET A 48 2.75 -6.15 -1.81
C MET A 48 3.40 -7.00 -0.72
N ILE A 49 3.50 -8.29 -0.96
CA ILE A 49 4.12 -9.25 -0.07
C ILE A 49 5.46 -9.72 -0.66
N ILE A 50 6.48 -9.66 0.17
CA ILE A 50 7.77 -10.30 -0.08
C ILE A 50 8.02 -11.24 1.09
N ALA A 51 7.67 -12.51 0.92
CA ALA A 51 7.75 -13.51 1.97
C ALA A 51 8.78 -14.60 1.66
N ASP A 52 9.29 -15.19 2.72
CA ASP A 52 10.16 -16.38 2.65
C ASP A 52 10.00 -17.20 3.95
N THR A 53 10.76 -18.29 4.08
CA THR A 53 10.76 -19.13 5.28
C THR A 53 11.30 -18.43 6.51
N THR A 54 12.18 -17.44 6.34
CA THR A 54 12.73 -16.60 7.43
C THR A 54 12.66 -15.11 7.07
N ASP A 55 12.70 -14.25 8.08
CA ASP A 55 12.75 -12.81 7.89
C ASP A 55 14.00 -12.39 7.12
N GLU A 56 15.15 -12.98 7.45
CA GLU A 56 16.44 -12.69 6.80
C GLU A 56 16.37 -12.98 5.29
N ALA A 57 15.79 -14.11 4.91
CA ALA A 57 15.64 -14.49 3.50
C ALA A 57 14.70 -13.53 2.75
N ALA A 58 13.57 -13.15 3.36
CA ALA A 58 12.64 -12.19 2.80
C ALA A 58 13.28 -10.79 2.63
N PHE A 59 14.03 -10.32 3.65
CA PHE A 59 14.75 -9.06 3.55
C PHE A 59 15.89 -9.10 2.53
N ALA A 60 16.57 -10.24 2.35
CA ALA A 60 17.58 -10.40 1.31
C ALA A 60 16.98 -10.24 -0.10
N LYS A 61 15.77 -10.77 -0.36
CA LYS A 61 15.03 -10.51 -1.61
C LYS A 61 14.75 -9.02 -1.79
N TRP A 62 14.28 -8.35 -0.75
CA TRP A 62 14.00 -6.93 -0.79
C TRP A 62 15.24 -6.08 -1.09
N GLU A 63 16.39 -6.38 -0.46
CA GLU A 63 17.65 -5.69 -0.75
C GLU A 63 18.10 -5.92 -2.20
N HIS A 64 17.91 -7.13 -2.73
CA HIS A 64 18.18 -7.42 -4.14
C HIS A 64 17.33 -6.54 -5.08
N TYR A 65 16.02 -6.40 -4.81
CA TYR A 65 15.14 -5.56 -5.62
C TYR A 65 15.50 -4.08 -5.51
N LYS A 66 15.87 -3.61 -4.31
CA LYS A 66 16.35 -2.24 -4.14
C LYS A 66 17.64 -1.97 -4.94
N ALA A 67 18.56 -2.90 -4.93
CA ALA A 67 19.82 -2.77 -5.67
C ALA A 67 19.60 -2.70 -7.19
N GLY A 68 18.58 -3.38 -7.71
CA GLY A 68 18.19 -3.34 -9.13
C GLY A 68 17.27 -2.17 -9.52
N THR A 69 17.01 -1.24 -8.61
CA THR A 69 16.06 -0.14 -8.86
C THR A 69 16.60 0.84 -9.91
N ASP A 70 15.78 1.14 -10.91
CA ASP A 70 16.06 2.19 -11.89
C ASP A 70 15.83 3.58 -11.28
N ILE A 71 16.92 4.21 -10.89
CA ILE A 71 16.93 5.54 -10.24
C ILE A 71 16.44 6.63 -11.20
N GLU A 72 16.70 6.50 -12.51
CA GLU A 72 16.26 7.49 -13.51
C GLU A 72 14.74 7.41 -13.68
N ALA A 73 14.17 6.21 -13.72
CA ALA A 73 12.73 5.99 -13.76
C ALA A 73 12.04 6.54 -12.52
N LEU A 74 12.61 6.35 -11.32
CA LEU A 74 12.10 6.95 -10.09
C LEU A 74 12.13 8.49 -10.15
N ALA A 75 13.24 9.08 -10.61
CA ALA A 75 13.37 10.53 -10.75
C ALA A 75 12.37 11.09 -11.78
N TYR A 76 12.14 10.38 -12.87
CA TYR A 76 11.12 10.75 -13.86
C TYR A 76 9.70 10.74 -13.27
N ARG A 77 9.35 9.68 -12.56
CA ARG A 77 8.06 9.57 -11.85
C ARG A 77 7.85 10.72 -10.86
N ASP A 78 8.89 11.06 -10.09
CA ASP A 78 8.83 12.15 -9.11
C ASP A 78 8.67 13.51 -9.80
N ARG A 79 9.27 13.72 -10.97
CA ARG A 79 9.05 14.93 -11.79
C ARG A 79 7.62 15.02 -12.28
N GLN A 80 7.09 13.96 -12.90
CA GLN A 80 5.69 13.93 -13.35
C GLN A 80 4.71 14.25 -12.23
N ALA A 81 4.95 13.71 -11.03
CA ALA A 81 4.13 14.01 -9.87
C ALA A 81 4.25 15.47 -9.41
N SER A 82 5.38 16.13 -9.68
CA SER A 82 5.59 17.55 -9.34
C SER A 82 4.91 18.49 -10.33
N ASP A 83 4.79 18.06 -11.57
CA ASP A 83 4.24 18.84 -12.67
C ASP A 83 2.69 18.71 -12.75
N ASP A 84 2.09 17.89 -11.88
CA ASP A 84 0.64 17.76 -11.81
C ASP A 84 0.01 19.09 -11.36
N PRO A 85 -0.75 19.78 -12.22
CA PRO A 85 -1.34 21.08 -11.89
C PRO A 85 -2.40 20.99 -10.78
N SER A 86 -2.95 19.83 -10.51
CA SER A 86 -3.94 19.64 -9.44
C SER A 86 -3.33 19.73 -8.04
N GLN A 87 -2.04 19.43 -7.90
CA GLN A 87 -1.26 19.41 -6.65
C GLN A 87 -2.06 19.10 -5.38
N ASP A 88 -3.07 18.25 -5.52
CA ASP A 88 -3.92 17.88 -4.42
C ASP A 88 -3.05 17.18 -3.36
N LYS A 89 -3.06 17.71 -2.14
CA LYS A 89 -2.38 17.10 -0.98
C LYS A 89 -2.82 15.65 -0.72
N TYR A 90 -3.90 15.21 -1.34
CA TYR A 90 -4.43 13.85 -1.26
C TYR A 90 -3.95 12.96 -2.40
N ASN A 91 -3.26 13.51 -3.42
CA ASN A 91 -2.62 12.70 -4.46
C ASN A 91 -1.48 11.89 -3.82
N ILE A 92 -1.43 10.60 -4.15
CA ILE A 92 -0.44 9.64 -3.62
C ILE A 92 1.00 10.15 -3.80
N ALA A 93 1.30 10.74 -4.95
CA ALA A 93 2.63 11.26 -5.25
C ALA A 93 3.02 12.46 -4.36
N ASN A 94 2.07 13.36 -4.09
CA ASN A 94 2.29 14.50 -3.21
C ASN A 94 2.39 14.08 -1.74
N ARG A 95 1.63 13.06 -1.31
CA ARG A 95 1.75 12.51 0.05
C ARG A 95 3.14 12.00 0.34
N ARG A 96 3.80 11.32 -0.61
CA ARG A 96 5.17 10.83 -0.45
C ARG A 96 6.17 11.95 -0.18
N LYS A 97 6.01 13.11 -0.83
CA LYS A 97 6.86 14.28 -0.61
C LYS A 97 6.61 14.90 0.77
N ILE A 98 5.34 15.06 1.14
CA ILE A 98 4.93 15.67 2.40
C ILE A 98 5.36 14.82 3.61
N GLU A 99 5.24 13.50 3.49
CA GLU A 99 5.53 12.57 4.57
C GLU A 99 7.01 12.16 4.64
N ASN A 100 7.87 12.74 3.81
CA ASN A 100 9.32 12.45 3.74
C ASN A 100 9.60 10.93 3.63
N MET A 101 8.74 10.22 2.89
CA MET A 101 8.79 8.78 2.80
C MET A 101 10.00 8.33 1.98
N GLU A 102 10.63 7.27 2.45
CA GLU A 102 11.70 6.59 1.73
C GLU A 102 11.30 6.36 0.25
N LYS A 103 12.23 6.65 -0.67
CA LYS A 103 12.02 6.42 -2.10
C LYS A 103 12.03 4.92 -2.38
N LEU A 104 10.86 4.31 -2.28
CA LEU A 104 10.69 2.91 -2.58
C LEU A 104 10.46 2.68 -4.08
N PRO A 105 10.95 1.58 -4.64
CA PRO A 105 10.72 1.21 -6.04
C PRO A 105 9.25 0.87 -6.33
N THR A 106 8.43 0.77 -5.32
CA THR A 106 7.00 0.46 -5.43
C THR A 106 6.12 1.63 -5.01
N ASN A 107 4.88 1.62 -5.50
CA ASN A 107 3.84 2.60 -5.18
C ASN A 107 2.86 2.13 -4.10
N GLN A 108 3.09 0.98 -3.51
CA GLN A 108 2.22 0.35 -2.52
C GLN A 108 3.00 0.03 -1.25
N GLY A 109 2.29 -0.19 -0.16
CA GLY A 109 2.88 -0.68 1.07
C GLY A 109 3.43 -2.09 0.90
N LEU A 110 4.47 -2.39 1.63
CA LEU A 110 5.19 -3.65 1.62
C LEU A 110 5.06 -4.36 2.96
N LEU A 111 4.74 -5.64 2.92
CA LEU A 111 4.87 -6.55 4.06
C LEU A 111 5.98 -7.54 3.73
N ILE A 112 7.08 -7.45 4.46
CA ILE A 112 8.31 -8.21 4.23
C ILE A 112 8.62 -9.01 5.48
N GLY A 113 8.81 -10.32 5.33
CA GLY A 113 9.18 -11.17 6.45
C GLY A 113 8.89 -12.64 6.19
N SER A 114 9.06 -13.44 7.24
CA SER A 114 8.63 -14.82 7.24
C SER A 114 7.12 -14.95 7.00
N PHE A 115 6.67 -16.09 6.51
CA PHE A 115 5.22 -16.33 6.32
C PHE A 115 4.42 -16.03 7.59
N GLU A 116 4.94 -16.43 8.76
CA GLU A 116 4.32 -16.16 10.05
C GLU A 116 4.24 -14.66 10.35
N ASN A 117 5.31 -13.91 10.13
CA ASN A 117 5.33 -12.47 10.36
C ASN A 117 4.42 -11.71 9.39
N VAL A 118 4.37 -12.13 8.12
CA VAL A 118 3.44 -11.55 7.14
C VAL A 118 1.99 -11.83 7.54
N ALA A 119 1.66 -13.05 7.94
CA ALA A 119 0.32 -13.41 8.43
C ALA A 119 -0.07 -12.56 9.66
N ARG A 120 0.86 -12.35 10.59
CA ARG A 120 0.63 -11.47 11.75
C ARG A 120 0.34 -10.03 11.33
N MET A 121 1.10 -9.50 10.36
CA MET A 121 0.86 -8.14 9.83
C MET A 121 -0.46 -8.02 9.08
N LEU A 122 -0.89 -9.05 8.35
CA LEU A 122 -2.21 -9.10 7.71
C LEU A 122 -3.32 -9.13 8.76
N ASN A 123 -3.15 -9.91 9.84
CA ASN A 123 -4.09 -9.90 10.97
C ASN A 123 -4.14 -8.51 11.65
N GLU A 124 -3.00 -7.83 11.80
CA GLU A 124 -3.00 -6.46 12.31
C GLU A 124 -3.74 -5.50 11.38
N LEU A 125 -3.55 -5.62 10.06
CA LEU A 125 -4.27 -4.83 9.07
C LEU A 125 -5.79 -5.05 9.15
N SER A 126 -6.23 -6.28 9.38
CA SER A 126 -7.66 -6.61 9.50
C SER A 126 -8.35 -5.95 10.70
N THR A 127 -7.57 -5.48 11.70
CA THR A 127 -8.12 -4.75 12.86
C THR A 127 -8.40 -3.27 12.56
N VAL A 128 -8.00 -2.76 11.39
CA VAL A 128 -8.28 -1.37 11.00
C VAL A 128 -9.76 -1.23 10.63
N ASN A 129 -10.47 -0.42 11.38
CA ASN A 129 -11.91 -0.20 11.17
C ASN A 129 -12.19 0.29 9.75
N GLY A 130 -13.13 -0.36 9.05
CA GLY A 130 -13.51 -0.05 7.67
C GLY A 130 -12.68 -0.74 6.59
N VAL A 131 -11.69 -1.54 6.96
CA VAL A 131 -11.01 -2.48 6.05
C VAL A 131 -11.82 -3.77 6.02
N GLU A 132 -12.24 -4.18 4.83
CA GLU A 132 -12.97 -5.43 4.60
C GLU A 132 -12.20 -6.45 3.79
N GLY A 133 -11.10 -6.05 3.18
CA GLY A 133 -10.29 -6.98 2.40
C GLY A 133 -8.95 -6.41 1.97
N VAL A 134 -8.15 -7.29 1.40
CA VAL A 134 -6.84 -6.96 0.86
C VAL A 134 -6.74 -7.43 -0.59
N MET A 135 -6.05 -6.66 -1.40
CA MET A 135 -5.57 -7.06 -2.70
C MET A 135 -4.06 -7.27 -2.58
N LEU A 136 -3.66 -8.53 -2.67
CA LEU A 136 -2.26 -8.93 -2.53
C LEU A 136 -1.58 -8.90 -3.89
N THR A 137 -0.37 -8.37 -3.91
CA THR A 137 0.58 -8.56 -5.00
C THR A 137 1.83 -9.24 -4.45
N PHE A 138 2.45 -10.07 -5.25
CA PHE A 138 3.65 -10.81 -4.88
C PHE A 138 4.82 -10.37 -5.76
N ASP A 139 6.03 -10.57 -5.29
CA ASP A 139 7.25 -10.38 -6.06
C ASP A 139 7.36 -11.43 -7.20
N ASP A 140 6.93 -12.66 -6.93
CA ASP A 140 6.68 -13.72 -7.90
C ASP A 140 5.23 -14.21 -7.72
N PHE A 141 4.37 -13.95 -8.71
CA PHE A 141 2.95 -14.29 -8.60
C PHE A 141 2.68 -15.79 -8.53
N VAL A 142 3.46 -16.59 -9.25
CA VAL A 142 3.26 -18.04 -9.28
C VAL A 142 3.69 -18.64 -7.95
N ALA A 143 4.92 -18.37 -7.55
CA ALA A 143 5.44 -18.85 -6.27
C ALA A 143 4.64 -18.29 -5.08
N GLY A 144 4.23 -17.01 -5.15
CA GLY A 144 3.43 -16.37 -4.11
C GLY A 144 2.06 -17.04 -3.92
N LEU A 145 1.37 -17.39 -4.99
CA LEU A 145 0.08 -18.09 -4.91
C LEU A 145 0.21 -19.54 -4.38
N ASP A 146 1.31 -20.21 -4.69
CA ASP A 146 1.55 -21.58 -4.22
C ASP A 146 1.93 -21.64 -2.73
N LEU A 147 2.44 -20.54 -2.17
CA LEU A 147 2.95 -20.46 -0.79
C LEU A 147 1.96 -19.80 0.19
N PHE A 148 0.94 -19.12 -0.32
CA PHE A 148 -0.10 -18.43 0.47
C PHE A 148 -1.43 -19.15 0.43
#